data_b2cf850c6af28532b65b7120cf761c9f
#
_entry.id   b2cf850c6af28532b65b7120cf761c9f
#
_cell.length_a   1.000
_cell.length_b   1.000
_cell.length_c   1.000
_cell.angle_alpha   90.00
_cell.angle_beta   90.00
_cell.angle_gamma   90.00
#
_symmetry.space_group_name_H-M   'P 1'
#
loop_
_entity.id
_entity.type
_entity.pdbx_description
1 polymer ?
#
loop_
_entity_poly.entity_id
_entity_poly.type
_entity_poly.pdbx_seq_one_letter_code
_entity_poly.pdbx_strand_id
1 'polypeptide(L)'
;MKKLIILALAVVMLISACGKEAPAPQTVFFTLPSNPTTGYSWRATQSEELFKIENSYSEKGHAEGMVGVGGAETFTLTPLKAGKTEVTLTYARPWEDGEQADQVVYVFELDRDLQVTMIEGYGTGVDNPVPAPTPTIK
;
A
#
# COMPACT_ATOMS: atom_id res chain seq x y z
N MET A 1 61.41 32.46 37.99
CA MET A 1 60.90 31.83 36.77
C MET A 1 59.57 31.14 37.10
N LYS A 2 58.52 31.80 36.78
CA LYS A 2 57.21 31.26 37.05
C LYS A 2 56.66 30.57 35.80
N LYS A 3 56.58 29.24 35.84
CA LYS A 3 55.98 28.46 34.75
C LYS A 3 54.47 28.57 34.85
N LEU A 4 53.85 29.28 33.92
CA LEU A 4 52.40 29.29 33.76
C LEU A 4 52.00 27.98 33.10
N ILE A 5 51.32 27.13 33.85
CA ILE A 5 50.62 25.96 33.30
C ILE A 5 49.23 26.43 32.86
N ILE A 6 49.09 26.61 31.55
CA ILE A 6 47.78 26.85 30.95
C ILE A 6 47.05 25.51 30.86
N LEU A 7 46.13 25.30 31.77
CA LEU A 7 45.24 24.15 31.72
C LEU A 7 44.16 24.44 30.66
N ALA A 8 44.36 23.94 29.46
CA ALA A 8 43.33 23.97 28.41
C ALA A 8 42.23 23.01 28.79
N LEU A 9 41.15 23.54 29.33
CA LEU A 9 39.92 22.81 29.58
C LEU A 9 39.21 22.59 28.23
N ALA A 10 39.47 21.45 27.61
CA ALA A 10 38.72 21.02 26.44
C ALA A 10 37.27 20.68 26.88
N VAL A 11 36.38 21.64 26.70
CA VAL A 11 34.96 21.41 26.80
C VAL A 11 34.58 20.60 25.59
N VAL A 12 34.52 19.28 25.75
CA VAL A 12 33.90 18.39 24.80
C VAL A 12 32.37 18.64 24.89
N MET A 13 31.85 19.52 24.04
CA MET A 13 30.43 19.59 23.80
C MET A 13 30.03 18.27 23.15
N LEU A 14 29.53 17.35 23.94
CA LEU A 14 28.69 16.26 23.49
C LEU A 14 27.41 16.90 22.93
N ILE A 15 27.45 17.18 21.61
CA ILE A 15 26.24 17.45 20.86
C ILE A 15 25.49 16.10 20.84
N SER A 16 24.62 15.90 21.83
CA SER A 16 23.56 14.91 21.75
C SER A 16 22.69 15.31 20.57
N ALA A 17 23.08 14.90 19.40
CA ALA A 17 22.20 14.89 18.24
C ALA A 17 21.09 13.90 18.61
N CYS A 18 20.02 14.42 19.21
CA CYS A 18 18.74 13.74 19.32
C CYS A 18 18.19 13.66 17.89
N GLY A 19 18.81 12.80 17.07
CA GLY A 19 18.28 12.44 15.78
C GLY A 19 16.97 11.75 16.04
N LYS A 20 15.86 12.43 15.76
CA LYS A 20 14.57 11.75 15.60
C LYS A 20 14.81 10.71 14.52
N GLU A 21 14.81 9.45 14.92
CA GLU A 21 14.84 8.33 13.97
C GLU A 21 13.66 8.52 13.03
N ALA A 22 13.91 8.49 11.71
CA ALA A 22 12.86 8.61 10.71
C ALA A 22 11.85 7.48 10.94
N PRO A 23 10.53 7.74 10.86
CA PRO A 23 9.54 6.69 11.02
C PRO A 23 9.73 5.62 9.95
N ALA A 24 9.44 4.36 10.28
CA ALA A 24 9.50 3.27 9.32
C ALA A 24 8.49 3.49 8.19
N PRO A 25 8.83 3.12 6.93
CA PRO A 25 7.91 3.18 5.81
C PRO A 25 6.61 2.44 6.10
N GLN A 26 5.47 3.03 5.73
CA GLN A 26 4.16 2.44 5.96
C GLN A 26 3.70 1.61 4.77
N THR A 27 3.30 0.38 5.02
CA THR A 27 2.72 -0.52 4.02
C THR A 27 1.19 -0.45 4.06
N VAL A 28 0.56 -0.50 2.88
CA VAL A 28 -0.90 -0.45 2.74
C VAL A 28 -1.44 -1.83 2.44
N PHE A 29 -2.49 -2.23 3.12
CA PHE A 29 -3.17 -3.51 2.95
C PHE A 29 -4.66 -3.31 2.75
N PHE A 30 -5.24 -4.01 1.81
CA PHE A 30 -6.69 -4.13 1.65
C PHE A 30 -7.06 -5.44 0.96
N THR A 31 -8.30 -5.85 1.11
CA THR A 31 -8.80 -7.13 0.61
C THR A 31 -10.06 -6.89 -0.22
N LEU A 32 -10.10 -7.50 -1.40
CA LEU A 32 -11.23 -7.45 -2.32
C LEU A 32 -11.83 -8.85 -2.52
N PRO A 33 -13.16 -8.96 -2.67
CA PRO A 33 -13.79 -10.23 -3.03
C PRO A 33 -13.29 -10.68 -4.40
N SER A 34 -13.00 -11.96 -4.56
CA SER A 34 -12.52 -12.53 -5.82
C SER A 34 -13.07 -13.93 -6.03
N ASN A 35 -13.34 -14.28 -7.28
CA ASN A 35 -13.71 -15.64 -7.67
C ASN A 35 -12.99 -16.05 -8.95
N PRO A 36 -11.74 -16.52 -8.85
CA PRO A 36 -10.94 -16.91 -10.01
C PRO A 36 -11.54 -18.06 -10.84
N THR A 37 -12.43 -18.87 -10.26
CA THR A 37 -13.09 -19.96 -10.99
C THR A 37 -13.98 -19.48 -12.11
N THR A 38 -14.40 -18.21 -12.08
CA THR A 38 -15.17 -17.55 -13.13
C THR A 38 -14.28 -16.97 -14.25
N GLY A 39 -12.96 -17.04 -14.08
CA GLY A 39 -11.99 -16.41 -14.97
C GLY A 39 -11.71 -14.93 -14.68
N TYR A 40 -12.46 -14.31 -13.78
CA TYR A 40 -12.20 -12.93 -13.35
C TYR A 40 -11.06 -12.87 -12.36
N SER A 41 -10.25 -11.83 -12.48
CA SER A 41 -9.17 -11.51 -11.54
C SER A 41 -9.00 -10.00 -11.40
N TRP A 42 -8.50 -9.58 -10.26
CA TRP A 42 -8.14 -8.19 -10.02
C TRP A 42 -6.78 -7.88 -10.64
N ARG A 43 -6.72 -6.73 -11.30
CA ARG A 43 -5.51 -6.22 -11.91
C ARG A 43 -5.26 -4.82 -11.39
N ALA A 44 -4.09 -4.59 -10.77
CA ALA A 44 -3.70 -3.29 -10.24
C ALA A 44 -2.81 -2.55 -11.22
N THR A 45 -3.11 -1.26 -11.40
CA THR A 45 -2.27 -0.29 -12.11
C THR A 45 -2.09 0.95 -11.24
N GLN A 46 -1.07 1.74 -11.51
CA GLN A 46 -0.84 3.01 -10.82
C GLN A 46 -0.43 4.08 -11.83
N SER A 47 -0.89 5.33 -11.59
CA SER A 47 -0.59 6.47 -12.45
C SER A 47 0.88 6.88 -12.38
N GLU A 48 1.46 6.77 -11.18
CA GLU A 48 2.89 6.93 -10.90
C GLU A 48 3.37 5.72 -10.11
N GLU A 49 4.52 5.17 -10.47
CA GLU A 49 5.07 3.94 -9.87
C GLU A 49 5.69 4.24 -8.49
N LEU A 50 4.82 4.47 -7.49
CA LEU A 50 5.21 4.80 -6.12
C LEU A 50 5.15 3.61 -5.17
N PHE A 51 4.49 2.52 -5.56
CA PHE A 51 4.37 1.30 -4.77
C PHE A 51 4.86 0.08 -5.53
N LYS A 52 5.50 -0.83 -4.82
CA LYS A 52 5.53 -2.25 -5.21
C LYS A 52 4.19 -2.85 -4.81
N ILE A 53 3.44 -3.38 -5.77
CA ILE A 53 2.13 -3.99 -5.55
C ILE A 53 2.25 -5.50 -5.65
N GLU A 54 1.82 -6.18 -4.60
CA GLU A 54 1.74 -7.64 -4.52
C GLU A 54 0.32 -8.04 -4.13
N ASN A 55 -0.14 -9.20 -4.59
CA ASN A 55 -1.42 -9.74 -4.20
C ASN A 55 -1.32 -11.24 -3.89
N SER A 56 -2.22 -11.69 -3.04
CA SER A 56 -2.39 -13.09 -2.70
C SER A 56 -3.87 -13.44 -2.63
N TYR A 57 -4.24 -14.58 -3.19
CA TYR A 57 -5.60 -15.12 -3.12
C TYR A 57 -5.74 -16.07 -1.94
N SER A 58 -6.87 -15.97 -1.24
CA SER A 58 -7.26 -16.90 -0.18
C SER A 58 -8.70 -17.34 -0.41
N GLU A 59 -8.91 -18.65 -0.44
CA GLU A 59 -10.25 -19.21 -0.46
C GLU A 59 -10.91 -19.03 0.91
N LYS A 60 -12.17 -18.65 0.94
CA LYS A 60 -12.98 -18.74 2.16
C LYS A 60 -13.20 -20.22 2.46
N GLY A 61 -12.84 -20.66 3.67
CA GLY A 61 -12.91 -22.05 4.10
C GLY A 61 -14.21 -22.76 3.69
N HIS A 62 -14.04 -23.91 3.03
CA HIS A 62 -15.14 -24.70 2.47
C HIS A 62 -15.41 -25.90 3.36
N ALA A 63 -16.66 -26.38 3.35
CA ALA A 63 -16.94 -27.78 3.58
C ALA A 63 -16.42 -28.58 2.36
N GLU A 64 -15.80 -29.74 2.59
CA GLU A 64 -15.31 -30.62 1.52
C GLU A 64 -16.39 -30.86 0.45
N GLY A 65 -16.05 -30.59 -0.82
CA GLY A 65 -16.91 -30.89 -1.96
C GLY A 65 -17.64 -29.68 -2.58
N MET A 66 -17.48 -28.46 -2.08
CA MET A 66 -18.02 -27.26 -2.74
C MET A 66 -17.04 -26.71 -3.79
N VAL A 67 -17.46 -26.71 -5.05
CA VAL A 67 -16.77 -26.06 -6.16
C VAL A 67 -17.40 -24.69 -6.44
N GLY A 68 -16.60 -23.70 -6.83
CA GLY A 68 -17.09 -22.38 -7.23
C GLY A 68 -17.33 -21.41 -6.09
N VAL A 69 -16.83 -21.68 -4.90
CA VAL A 69 -16.91 -20.76 -3.77
C VAL A 69 -15.88 -19.65 -3.96
N GLY A 70 -16.33 -18.41 -3.93
CA GLY A 70 -15.46 -17.23 -4.00
C GLY A 70 -14.54 -17.13 -2.80
N GLY A 71 -13.46 -16.40 -2.97
CA GLY A 71 -12.48 -16.07 -1.95
C GLY A 71 -12.25 -14.58 -1.86
N ALA A 72 -11.04 -14.24 -1.49
CA ALA A 72 -10.61 -12.86 -1.40
C ALA A 72 -9.17 -12.72 -1.88
N GLU A 73 -8.88 -11.62 -2.57
CA GLU A 73 -7.53 -11.19 -2.89
C GLU A 73 -7.10 -10.09 -1.93
N THR A 74 -5.98 -10.29 -1.27
CA THR A 74 -5.33 -9.29 -0.42
C THR A 74 -4.22 -8.63 -1.20
N PHE A 75 -4.27 -7.31 -1.29
CA PHE A 75 -3.24 -6.47 -1.89
C PHE A 75 -2.35 -5.88 -0.83
N THR A 76 -1.06 -5.91 -1.10
CA THR A 76 -0.02 -5.30 -0.29
C THR A 76 0.74 -4.29 -1.13
N LEU A 77 0.71 -3.02 -0.72
CA LEU A 77 1.39 -1.93 -1.39
C LEU A 77 2.56 -1.48 -0.52
N THR A 78 3.77 -1.77 -0.97
CA THR A 78 5.01 -1.35 -0.30
C THR A 78 5.52 -0.07 -0.93
N PRO A 79 5.68 1.04 -0.18
CA PRO A 79 6.10 2.31 -0.72
C PRO A 79 7.55 2.27 -1.24
N LEU A 80 7.79 2.91 -2.38
CA LEU A 80 9.10 2.99 -3.02
C LEU A 80 9.67 4.41 -3.01
N LYS A 81 8.84 5.42 -3.22
CA LYS A 81 9.25 6.83 -3.27
C LYS A 81 8.09 7.76 -2.95
N ALA A 82 8.42 8.98 -2.54
CA ALA A 82 7.44 10.04 -2.27
C ALA A 82 6.74 10.51 -3.55
N GLY A 83 5.51 10.98 -3.41
CA GLY A 83 4.71 11.55 -4.48
C GLY A 83 3.23 11.31 -4.29
N LYS A 84 2.45 11.53 -5.33
CA LYS A 84 1.01 11.26 -5.37
C LYS A 84 0.70 10.30 -6.51
N THR A 85 -0.07 9.26 -6.24
CA THR A 85 -0.46 8.27 -7.25
C THR A 85 -1.92 7.86 -7.09
N GLU A 86 -2.52 7.53 -8.21
CA GLU A 86 -3.80 6.84 -8.27
C GLU A 86 -3.54 5.35 -8.52
N VAL A 87 -4.07 4.50 -7.67
CA VAL A 87 -4.01 3.05 -7.81
C VAL A 87 -5.40 2.58 -8.22
N THR A 88 -5.49 2.01 -9.41
CA THR A 88 -6.73 1.47 -9.97
C THR A 88 -6.67 -0.05 -10.00
N LEU A 89 -7.65 -0.69 -9.36
CA LEU A 89 -7.85 -2.12 -9.43
C LEU A 89 -9.05 -2.40 -10.34
N THR A 90 -8.85 -3.22 -11.35
CA THR A 90 -9.89 -3.59 -12.32
C THR A 90 -10.18 -5.08 -12.21
N TYR A 91 -11.45 -5.44 -12.02
CA TYR A 91 -11.90 -6.82 -11.99
C TYR A 91 -12.40 -7.21 -13.38
N ALA A 92 -11.64 -8.03 -14.08
CA ALA A 92 -11.93 -8.38 -15.47
C ALA A 92 -11.40 -9.77 -15.81
N ARG A 93 -11.89 -10.32 -16.93
CA ARG A 93 -11.31 -11.50 -17.58
C ARG A 93 -10.20 -11.06 -18.54
N PRO A 94 -9.00 -11.66 -18.47
CA PRO A 94 -7.85 -11.23 -19.28
C PRO A 94 -8.02 -11.34 -20.79
N TRP A 95 -8.93 -12.18 -21.25
CA TRP A 95 -9.18 -12.47 -22.66
C TRP A 95 -10.41 -11.76 -23.26
N GLU A 96 -11.17 -11.03 -22.44
CA GLU A 96 -12.31 -10.24 -22.90
C GLU A 96 -11.86 -8.79 -23.08
N ASP A 97 -11.87 -8.31 -24.33
CA ASP A 97 -11.58 -6.93 -24.64
C ASP A 97 -12.77 -6.05 -24.23
N GLY A 98 -12.57 -5.24 -23.18
CA GLY A 98 -13.37 -4.05 -22.95
C GLY A 98 -14.51 -4.12 -21.95
N GLU A 99 -14.92 -5.26 -21.42
CA GLU A 99 -15.92 -5.29 -20.33
C GLU A 99 -15.23 -5.36 -18.96
N GLN A 100 -15.15 -4.22 -18.32
CA GLN A 100 -14.76 -4.11 -16.92
C GLN A 100 -15.99 -4.44 -16.07
N ALA A 101 -15.89 -5.46 -15.23
CA ALA A 101 -16.96 -5.78 -14.30
C ALA A 101 -17.05 -4.73 -13.19
N ASP A 102 -15.92 -4.47 -12.52
CA ASP A 102 -15.80 -3.52 -11.40
C ASP A 102 -14.44 -2.85 -11.38
N GLN A 103 -14.40 -1.64 -10.82
CA GLN A 103 -13.14 -0.96 -10.49
C GLN A 103 -13.17 -0.44 -9.07
N VAL A 104 -12.01 -0.48 -8.42
CA VAL A 104 -11.74 0.18 -7.17
C VAL A 104 -10.55 1.11 -7.36
N VAL A 105 -10.72 2.36 -6.98
CA VAL A 105 -9.71 3.40 -7.16
C VAL A 105 -9.32 3.98 -5.81
N TYR A 106 -8.03 4.11 -5.57
CA TYR A 106 -7.46 4.80 -4.43
C TYR A 106 -6.52 5.89 -4.88
N VAL A 107 -6.58 7.03 -4.21
CA VAL A 107 -5.60 8.10 -4.37
C VAL A 107 -4.77 8.18 -3.10
N PHE A 108 -3.47 7.97 -3.24
CA PHE A 108 -2.50 8.04 -2.15
C PHE A 108 -1.50 9.16 -2.34
N GLU A 109 -1.09 9.73 -1.23
CA GLU A 109 0.05 10.64 -1.14
C GLU A 109 1.08 10.04 -0.17
N LEU A 110 2.34 10.03 -0.61
CA LEU A 110 3.48 9.53 0.16
C LEU A 110 4.43 10.69 0.42
N ASP A 111 4.79 10.89 1.66
CA ASP A 111 5.79 11.88 2.03
C ASP A 111 7.23 11.36 1.86
N ARG A 112 8.22 12.19 2.22
CA ARG A 112 9.65 11.85 2.09
C ARG A 112 10.09 10.71 2.99
N ASP A 113 9.37 10.49 4.08
CA ASP A 113 9.60 9.42 5.04
C ASP A 113 8.78 8.15 4.70
N LEU A 114 8.16 8.14 3.50
CA LEU A 114 7.30 7.07 3.00
C LEU A 114 6.11 6.78 3.92
N GLN A 115 5.60 7.84 4.57
CA GLN A 115 4.34 7.78 5.28
C GLN A 115 3.22 7.96 4.27
N VAL A 116 2.20 7.13 4.37
CA VAL A 116 1.13 7.04 3.38
C VAL A 116 -0.14 7.70 3.90
N THR A 117 -0.71 8.59 3.12
CA THR A 117 -2.04 9.18 3.36
C THR A 117 -2.98 8.77 2.23
N MET A 118 -4.10 8.16 2.57
CA MET A 118 -5.18 7.94 1.61
C MET A 118 -6.01 9.23 1.49
N ILE A 119 -6.03 9.79 0.29
CA ILE A 119 -6.79 11.01 -0.02
C ILE A 119 -8.24 10.65 -0.35
N GLU A 120 -8.41 9.60 -1.17
CA GLU A 120 -9.71 9.17 -1.68
C GLU A 120 -9.71 7.66 -1.93
N GLY A 121 -10.89 7.04 -1.81
CA GLY A 121 -11.12 5.66 -2.19
C GLY A 121 -12.57 5.47 -2.58
N TYR A 122 -12.82 4.94 -3.79
CA TYR A 122 -14.16 4.70 -4.30
C TYR A 122 -14.20 3.49 -5.23
N GLY A 123 -15.39 2.91 -5.35
CA GLY A 123 -15.67 1.85 -6.32
C GLY A 123 -16.50 2.39 -7.48
N THR A 124 -16.29 1.84 -8.66
CA THR A 124 -17.11 2.08 -9.85
C THR A 124 -17.49 0.76 -10.50
N GLY A 125 -18.68 0.70 -11.10
CA GLY A 125 -19.21 -0.48 -11.79
C GLY A 125 -20.53 -0.12 -12.44
N VAL A 126 -21.06 -1.05 -13.25
CA VAL A 126 -22.24 -0.76 -14.08
C VAL A 126 -23.54 -0.77 -13.26
N ASP A 127 -23.75 -1.76 -12.40
CA ASP A 127 -25.02 -1.94 -11.70
C ASP A 127 -24.92 -1.90 -10.17
N ASN A 128 -23.82 -2.37 -9.60
CA ASN A 128 -23.59 -2.37 -8.15
C ASN A 128 -22.09 -2.43 -7.85
N PRO A 129 -21.41 -1.28 -7.91
CA PRO A 129 -19.97 -1.25 -7.79
C PRO A 129 -19.48 -1.81 -6.44
N VAL A 130 -18.41 -2.57 -6.47
CA VAL A 130 -17.74 -3.01 -5.25
C VAL A 130 -17.25 -1.77 -4.49
N PRO A 131 -17.70 -1.55 -3.25
CA PRO A 131 -17.23 -0.42 -2.48
C PRO A 131 -15.73 -0.58 -2.20
N ALA A 132 -14.97 0.52 -2.29
CA ALA A 132 -13.57 0.51 -1.91
C ALA A 132 -13.44 0.21 -0.40
N PRO A 133 -12.81 -0.90 -0.01
CA PRO A 133 -12.57 -1.16 1.41
C PRO A 133 -11.59 -0.13 1.96
N THR A 134 -11.77 0.25 3.23
CA THR A 134 -10.81 1.12 3.91
C THR A 134 -9.48 0.38 4.08
N PRO A 135 -8.37 0.89 3.52
CA PRO A 135 -7.09 0.24 3.67
C PRO A 135 -6.58 0.28 5.11
N THR A 136 -5.84 -0.74 5.49
CA THR A 136 -5.02 -0.72 6.70
C THR A 136 -3.64 -0.19 6.34
N ILE A 137 -3.18 0.84 7.02
CA ILE A 137 -1.85 1.44 6.84
C ILE A 137 -1.04 1.19 8.11
N LYS A 138 0.13 0.55 7.99
CA LYS A 138 0.99 0.16 9.11
C LYS A 138 2.45 0.47 8.83
#